data_502efbbdd8e4c408e99bdc99a4bb56e3
#
_entry.id   502efbbdd8e4c408e99bdc99a4bb56e3
#
_cell.length_a   1.000
_cell.length_b   1.000
_cell.length_c   1.000
_cell.angle_alpha   90.00
_cell.angle_beta   90.00
_cell.angle_gamma   90.00
#
_symmetry.space_group_name_H-M   'P 1'
#
loop_
_entity.id
_entity.type
_entity.pdbx_description
1 polymer ?
#
loop_
_entity_poly.entity_id
_entity_poly.type
_entity_poly.pdbx_seq_one_letter_code
_entity_poly.pdbx_strand_id
1 'polypeptide(L)'
;MGVEGIEEVAEQDVKASTVAREAYFLEFAIAMQREVSIPLMVTGGFRQKQAMEAALENGADIIGLGRPMCVMTDAPSRLFSGLAELPRYESELTFFPTWLSFLSRFKTFRTLSTFGVQYWYYAQLELLGQSGTPQPEMSTMSASKRVMVQQKNWL
;
A
#
# COMPACT_ATOMS: atom_id res chain seq x y z
N MET A 1 -5.55 6.35 30.02
CA MET A 1 -4.85 5.75 28.87
C MET A 1 -5.52 6.32 27.65
N GLY A 2 -4.88 7.29 27.02
CA GLY A 2 -5.47 8.09 25.97
C GLY A 2 -5.42 7.41 24.62
N VAL A 3 -6.15 7.95 23.67
CA VAL A 3 -6.27 7.53 22.27
C VAL A 3 -4.89 7.47 21.61
N GLU A 4 -3.95 8.33 21.98
CA GLU A 4 -2.56 8.38 21.51
C GLU A 4 -1.79 7.05 21.71
N GLY A 5 -1.98 6.38 22.85
CA GLY A 5 -1.30 5.09 23.10
C GLY A 5 -1.80 3.94 22.25
N ILE A 6 -3.03 3.99 21.76
CA ILE A 6 -3.62 2.95 20.88
C ILE A 6 -3.15 3.15 19.44
N GLU A 7 -3.00 4.39 18.99
CA GLU A 7 -2.48 4.71 17.66
C GLU A 7 -1.00 4.35 17.53
N GLU A 8 -0.20 4.63 18.56
CA GLU A 8 1.23 4.31 18.58
C GLU A 8 1.49 2.79 18.55
N VAL A 9 0.70 1.99 19.28
CA VAL A 9 0.78 0.52 19.24
C VAL A 9 0.36 -0.02 17.88
N ALA A 10 -0.70 0.51 17.29
CA ALA A 10 -1.16 0.09 15.97
C ALA A 10 -0.14 0.43 14.86
N GLU A 11 0.54 1.57 14.96
CA GLU A 11 1.58 1.96 14.03
C GLU A 11 2.84 1.09 14.16
N GLN A 12 3.22 0.72 15.37
CA GLN A 12 4.32 -0.19 15.63
C GLN A 12 4.04 -1.61 15.10
N ASP A 13 2.82 -2.12 15.29
CA ASP A 13 2.40 -3.42 14.75
C ASP A 13 2.40 -3.44 13.22
N VAL A 14 1.96 -2.36 12.57
CA VAL A 14 2.01 -2.22 11.11
C VAL A 14 3.44 -2.19 10.60
N LYS A 15 4.34 -1.48 11.28
CA LYS A 15 5.78 -1.45 10.95
C LYS A 15 6.41 -2.82 11.12
N ALA A 16 6.14 -3.51 12.23
CA ALA A 16 6.64 -4.85 12.50
C ALA A 16 6.17 -5.87 11.45
N SER A 17 4.90 -5.84 11.07
CA SER A 17 4.35 -6.73 10.04
C SER A 17 4.91 -6.46 8.65
N THR A 18 5.30 -5.22 8.35
CA THR A 18 5.93 -4.85 7.09
C THR A 18 7.37 -5.34 7.04
N VAL A 19 8.15 -5.11 8.09
CA VAL A 19 9.53 -5.61 8.21
C VAL A 19 9.57 -7.13 8.10
N ALA A 20 8.64 -7.83 8.77
CA ALA A 20 8.55 -9.28 8.68
C ALA A 20 8.24 -9.78 7.25
N ARG A 21 7.39 -9.06 6.50
CA ARG A 21 7.11 -9.39 5.09
C ARG A 21 8.29 -9.10 4.17
N GLU A 22 8.97 -7.97 4.38
CA GLU A 22 10.17 -7.61 3.62
C GLU A 22 11.26 -8.67 3.82
N ALA A 23 11.48 -9.12 5.07
CA ALA A 23 12.41 -10.19 5.39
C ALA A 23 12.02 -11.53 4.73
N TYR A 24 10.75 -11.92 4.78
CA TYR A 24 10.26 -13.14 4.14
C TYR A 24 10.48 -13.13 2.62
N PHE A 25 10.18 -12.02 1.95
CA PHE A 25 10.40 -11.91 0.51
C PHE A 25 11.88 -11.91 0.14
N LEU A 26 12.74 -11.37 0.99
CA LEU A 26 14.18 -11.41 0.82
C LEU A 26 14.71 -12.85 0.90
N GLU A 27 14.34 -13.60 1.95
CA GLU A 27 14.72 -15.01 2.10
C GLU A 27 14.26 -15.85 0.91
N PHE A 28 13.03 -15.62 0.45
CA PHE A 28 12.49 -16.29 -0.73
C PHE A 28 13.29 -15.95 -2.01
N ALA A 29 13.65 -14.69 -2.23
CA ALA A 29 14.44 -14.27 -3.38
C ALA A 29 15.82 -14.95 -3.40
N ILE A 30 16.50 -14.99 -2.25
CA ILE A 30 17.80 -15.66 -2.09
C ILE A 30 17.69 -17.16 -2.40
N ALA A 31 16.63 -17.82 -1.93
CA ALA A 31 16.41 -19.24 -2.20
C ALA A 31 16.14 -19.48 -3.70
N MET A 32 15.29 -18.69 -4.32
CA MET A 32 14.93 -18.82 -5.74
C MET A 32 16.09 -18.53 -6.68
N GLN A 33 16.95 -17.55 -6.37
CA GLN A 33 18.10 -17.21 -7.20
C GLN A 33 19.08 -18.40 -7.40
N ARG A 34 19.11 -19.32 -6.45
CA ARG A 34 19.93 -20.54 -6.54
C ARG A 34 19.37 -21.58 -7.51
N GLU A 35 18.06 -21.53 -7.75
CA GLU A 35 17.33 -22.53 -8.52
C GLU A 35 17.00 -22.07 -9.94
N VAL A 36 17.00 -20.76 -10.20
CA VAL A 36 16.61 -20.21 -11.49
C VAL A 36 17.67 -19.26 -12.04
N SER A 37 17.81 -19.24 -13.37
CA SER A 37 18.75 -18.36 -14.09
C SER A 37 18.06 -17.15 -14.75
N ILE A 38 16.76 -16.97 -14.51
CA ILE A 38 15.98 -15.83 -15.02
C ILE A 38 15.99 -14.69 -14.04
N PRO A 39 15.89 -13.42 -14.50
CA PRO A 39 15.77 -12.28 -13.59
C PRO A 39 14.57 -12.39 -12.66
N LEU A 40 14.79 -12.13 -11.38
CA LEU A 40 13.77 -12.19 -10.32
C LEU A 40 13.24 -10.81 -9.98
N MET A 41 11.93 -10.63 -10.12
CA MET A 41 11.24 -9.46 -9.59
C MET A 41 10.58 -9.79 -8.25
N VAL A 42 10.94 -9.05 -7.21
CA VAL A 42 10.32 -9.17 -5.89
C VAL A 42 9.36 -8.01 -5.66
N THR A 43 8.12 -8.34 -5.31
CA THR A 43 7.10 -7.36 -4.94
C THR A 43 6.46 -7.78 -3.63
N GLY A 44 6.25 -6.84 -2.69
CA GLY A 44 5.73 -7.23 -1.38
C GLY A 44 5.73 -6.14 -0.32
N GLY A 45 5.12 -5.00 -0.62
CA GLY A 45 4.89 -3.96 0.38
C GLY A 45 6.11 -3.09 0.71
N PHE A 46 7.14 -3.12 -0.12
CA PHE A 46 8.29 -2.23 0.02
C PHE A 46 7.86 -0.77 0.15
N ARG A 47 8.42 -0.09 1.16
CA ARG A 47 8.26 1.34 1.42
C ARG A 47 9.59 2.03 1.65
N GLN A 48 10.51 1.39 2.34
CA GLN A 48 11.82 1.94 2.66
C GLN A 48 12.81 1.67 1.53
N LYS A 49 13.53 2.71 1.10
CA LYS A 49 14.59 2.61 0.08
C LYS A 49 15.66 1.62 0.50
N GLN A 50 16.08 1.66 1.76
CA GLN A 50 17.08 0.75 2.31
C GLN A 50 16.68 -0.73 2.18
N ALA A 51 15.41 -1.06 2.42
CA ALA A 51 14.91 -2.43 2.25
C ALA A 51 14.90 -2.88 0.78
N MET A 52 14.63 -1.95 -0.15
CA MET A 52 14.71 -2.21 -1.58
C MET A 52 16.16 -2.46 -2.02
N GLU A 53 17.09 -1.63 -1.56
CA GLU A 53 18.53 -1.78 -1.83
C GLU A 53 19.05 -3.11 -1.28
N ALA A 54 18.70 -3.45 -0.04
CA ALA A 54 19.07 -4.73 0.55
C ALA A 54 18.50 -5.92 -0.23
N ALA A 55 17.28 -5.84 -0.77
CA ALA A 55 16.70 -6.90 -1.59
C ALA A 55 17.46 -7.06 -2.91
N LEU A 56 17.87 -5.97 -3.57
CA LEU A 56 18.68 -6.00 -4.79
C LEU A 56 20.07 -6.59 -4.53
N GLU A 57 20.72 -6.21 -3.43
CA GLU A 57 22.03 -6.74 -3.04
C GLU A 57 21.99 -8.25 -2.72
N ASN A 58 20.84 -8.76 -2.30
CA ASN A 58 20.65 -10.15 -1.89
C ASN A 58 19.91 -11.03 -2.91
N GLY A 59 19.84 -10.61 -4.16
CA GLY A 59 19.46 -11.51 -5.25
C GLY A 59 18.15 -11.18 -5.96
N ALA A 60 17.47 -10.09 -5.62
CA ALA A 60 16.42 -9.57 -6.48
C ALA A 60 17.05 -8.73 -7.61
N ASP A 61 16.60 -8.91 -8.85
CA ASP A 61 17.03 -8.08 -9.97
C ASP A 61 16.14 -6.84 -10.14
N ILE A 62 14.87 -6.93 -9.74
CA ILE A 62 13.88 -5.89 -9.93
C ILE A 62 13.00 -5.79 -8.67
N ILE A 63 12.73 -4.57 -8.22
CA ILE A 63 11.75 -4.29 -7.16
C ILE A 63 10.42 -3.86 -7.76
N GLY A 64 9.36 -4.59 -7.43
CA GLY A 64 8.00 -4.28 -7.83
C GLY A 64 7.29 -3.37 -6.81
N LEU A 65 6.78 -2.24 -7.27
CA LEU A 65 5.98 -1.31 -6.48
C LEU A 65 4.52 -1.31 -6.96
N GLY A 66 3.58 -1.58 -6.07
CA GLY A 66 2.14 -1.56 -6.37
C GLY A 66 1.47 -0.27 -5.89
N ARG A 67 0.87 -0.32 -4.69
CA ARG A 67 0.05 0.76 -4.13
C ARG A 67 0.64 2.17 -4.19
N PRO A 68 1.93 2.40 -3.91
CA PRO A 68 2.51 3.74 -4.04
C PRO A 68 2.37 4.32 -5.45
N MET A 69 2.53 3.48 -6.48
CA MET A 69 2.44 3.91 -7.88
C MET A 69 1.02 4.31 -8.31
N CYS A 70 -0.01 3.90 -7.57
CA CYS A 70 -1.39 4.35 -7.84
C CYS A 70 -1.60 5.84 -7.54
N VAL A 71 -0.69 6.46 -6.79
CA VAL A 71 -0.80 7.88 -6.36
C VAL A 71 0.45 8.67 -6.71
N MET A 72 1.63 8.12 -6.43
CA MET A 72 2.92 8.73 -6.71
C MET A 72 3.54 8.03 -7.93
N THR A 73 3.16 8.45 -9.12
CA THR A 73 3.63 7.84 -10.39
C THR A 73 5.12 8.08 -10.64
N ASP A 74 5.70 9.10 -10.01
CA ASP A 74 7.11 9.44 -10.05
C ASP A 74 7.92 8.84 -8.88
N ALA A 75 7.34 7.87 -8.13
CA ALA A 75 7.98 7.24 -6.98
C ALA A 75 9.40 6.72 -7.27
N PRO A 76 9.71 6.04 -8.39
CA PRO A 76 11.07 5.63 -8.70
C PRO A 76 12.04 6.82 -8.80
N SER A 77 11.66 7.88 -9.50
CA SER A 77 12.49 9.07 -9.66
C SER A 77 12.77 9.75 -8.32
N ARG A 78 11.77 9.80 -7.43
CA ARG A 78 11.95 10.36 -6.08
C ARG A 78 12.86 9.51 -5.21
N LEU A 79 12.76 8.19 -5.28
CA LEU A 79 13.66 7.28 -4.58
C LEU A 79 15.12 7.47 -5.03
N PHE A 80 15.35 7.61 -6.32
CA PHE A 80 16.68 7.92 -6.87
C PHE A 80 17.17 9.32 -6.47
N SER A 81 16.26 10.28 -6.32
CA SER A 81 16.59 11.65 -5.88
C SER A 81 16.75 11.79 -4.35
N GLY A 82 16.66 10.70 -3.59
CA GLY A 82 16.95 10.70 -2.16
C GLY A 82 15.75 10.54 -1.23
N LEU A 83 14.55 10.26 -1.75
CA LEU A 83 13.41 9.91 -0.90
C LEU A 83 13.73 8.60 -0.15
N ALA A 84 13.68 8.63 1.17
CA ALA A 84 14.03 7.48 2.01
C ALA A 84 12.88 6.48 2.15
N GLU A 85 11.64 6.96 2.19
CA GLU A 85 10.44 6.14 2.40
C GLU A 85 9.27 6.62 1.54
N LEU A 86 8.54 5.67 0.95
CA LEU A 86 7.32 5.90 0.20
C LEU A 86 6.12 6.03 1.15
N PRO A 87 5.17 6.95 0.88
CA PRO A 87 4.02 7.17 1.74
C PRO A 87 3.11 5.94 1.84
N ARG A 88 2.46 5.82 3.00
CA ARG A 88 1.49 4.77 3.32
C ARG A 88 0.08 5.35 3.35
N TYR A 89 -0.46 5.69 2.21
CA TYR A 89 -1.80 6.27 2.10
C TYR A 89 -2.85 5.45 2.85
N GLU A 90 -2.70 4.12 2.85
CA GLU A 90 -3.61 3.20 3.54
C GLU A 90 -3.71 3.41 5.05
N SER A 91 -2.72 4.00 5.70
CA SER A 91 -2.74 4.28 7.14
C SER A 91 -3.57 5.51 7.50
N GLU A 92 -3.76 6.42 6.55
CA GLU A 92 -4.52 7.66 6.73
C GLU A 92 -5.97 7.52 6.29
N LEU A 93 -6.29 6.47 5.51
CA LEU A 93 -7.61 6.25 4.96
C LEU A 93 -8.55 5.65 6.00
N THR A 94 -9.57 6.40 6.36
CA THR A 94 -10.67 5.93 7.22
C THR A 94 -11.95 5.78 6.41
N PHE A 95 -12.66 4.66 6.58
CA PHE A 95 -13.96 4.46 5.93
C PHE A 95 -15.10 5.05 6.77
N PHE A 96 -14.95 5.03 8.09
CA PHE A 96 -15.92 5.55 9.04
C PHE A 96 -15.37 6.76 9.80
N PRO A 97 -16.23 7.71 10.18
CA PRO A 97 -15.85 8.81 11.06
C PRO A 97 -15.25 8.29 12.37
N THR A 98 -14.32 9.03 12.95
CA THR A 98 -13.54 8.64 14.14
C THR A 98 -14.43 8.27 15.34
N TRP A 99 -15.62 8.89 15.49
CA TRP A 99 -16.56 8.58 16.55
C TRP A 99 -17.22 7.19 16.42
N LEU A 100 -17.15 6.57 15.24
CA LEU A 100 -17.61 5.19 14.98
C LEU A 100 -16.46 4.15 15.06
N SER A 101 -15.27 4.55 15.49
CA SER A 101 -14.09 3.66 15.57
C SER A 101 -14.33 2.41 16.42
N PHE A 102 -15.23 2.48 17.43
CA PHE A 102 -15.62 1.33 18.24
C PHE A 102 -16.24 0.17 17.42
N LEU A 103 -16.82 0.47 16.26
CA LEU A 103 -17.38 -0.54 15.36
C LEU A 103 -16.31 -1.39 14.67
N SER A 104 -15.05 -0.94 14.67
CA SER A 104 -13.91 -1.72 14.14
C SER A 104 -13.68 -3.06 14.87
N ARG A 105 -14.28 -3.23 16.06
CA ARG A 105 -14.30 -4.51 16.79
C ARG A 105 -15.10 -5.59 16.07
N PHE A 106 -16.02 -5.23 15.18
CA PHE A 106 -16.83 -6.18 14.45
C PHE A 106 -16.17 -6.54 13.11
N LYS A 107 -16.07 -7.85 12.83
CA LYS A 107 -15.43 -8.39 11.62
C LYS A 107 -15.99 -7.76 10.32
N THR A 108 -17.31 -7.57 10.25
CA THR A 108 -17.98 -6.97 9.10
C THR A 108 -17.49 -5.55 8.81
N PHE A 109 -17.33 -4.72 9.84
CA PHE A 109 -16.85 -3.34 9.68
C PHE A 109 -15.39 -3.29 9.26
N ARG A 110 -14.55 -4.19 9.77
CA ARG A 110 -13.16 -4.33 9.32
C ARG A 110 -13.08 -4.72 7.85
N THR A 111 -13.92 -5.66 7.44
CA THR A 111 -14.00 -6.07 6.02
C THR A 111 -14.43 -4.91 5.13
N LEU A 112 -15.47 -4.15 5.52
CA LEU A 112 -15.90 -2.95 4.79
C LEU A 112 -14.79 -1.89 4.68
N SER A 113 -14.06 -1.65 5.76
CA SER A 113 -12.92 -0.71 5.74
C SER A 113 -11.84 -1.15 4.76
N THR A 114 -11.52 -2.45 4.73
CA THR A 114 -10.54 -3.01 3.78
C THR A 114 -10.99 -2.80 2.33
N PHE A 115 -12.26 -3.07 2.01
CA PHE A 115 -12.81 -2.81 0.68
C PHE A 115 -12.81 -1.32 0.34
N GLY A 116 -13.10 -0.45 1.31
CA GLY A 116 -13.04 1.00 1.13
C GLY A 116 -11.67 1.49 0.70
N VAL A 117 -10.61 0.99 1.34
CA VAL A 117 -9.22 1.28 0.96
C VAL A 117 -8.89 0.74 -0.44
N GLN A 118 -9.35 -0.47 -0.77
CA GLN A 118 -9.14 -1.04 -2.10
C GLN A 118 -9.83 -0.21 -3.19
N TYR A 119 -11.08 0.19 -2.97
CA TYR A 119 -11.82 1.04 -3.89
C TYR A 119 -11.21 2.43 -4.03
N TRP A 120 -10.58 2.94 -2.96
CA TRP A 120 -9.86 4.20 -3.03
C TRP A 120 -8.68 4.11 -4.02
N TYR A 121 -7.88 3.03 -3.97
CA TYR A 121 -6.80 2.82 -4.96
C TYR A 121 -7.35 2.63 -6.39
N TYR A 122 -8.47 1.92 -6.56
CA TYR A 122 -9.09 1.79 -7.88
C TYR A 122 -9.55 3.14 -8.44
N ALA A 123 -10.12 4.01 -7.59
CA ALA A 123 -10.49 5.36 -7.99
C ALA A 123 -9.27 6.20 -8.39
N GLN A 124 -8.12 6.06 -7.70
CA GLN A 124 -6.88 6.72 -8.09
C GLN A 124 -6.39 6.24 -9.46
N LEU A 125 -6.40 4.94 -9.73
CA LEU A 125 -6.02 4.39 -11.04
C LEU A 125 -6.95 4.87 -12.15
N GLU A 126 -8.26 4.94 -11.90
CA GLU A 126 -9.23 5.49 -12.85
C GLU A 126 -8.93 6.98 -13.15
N LEU A 127 -8.67 7.77 -12.13
CA LEU A 127 -8.32 9.19 -12.28
C LEU A 127 -7.03 9.37 -13.07
N LEU A 128 -6.01 8.56 -12.79
CA LEU A 128 -4.78 8.55 -13.57
C LEU A 128 -5.05 8.24 -15.05
N GLY A 129 -5.91 7.26 -15.35
CA GLY A 129 -6.29 6.93 -16.72
C GLY A 129 -7.08 8.04 -17.44
N GLN A 130 -7.90 8.79 -16.71
CA GLN A 130 -8.76 9.83 -17.28
C GLN A 130 -8.08 11.20 -17.40
N SER A 131 -7.35 11.62 -16.37
CA SER A 131 -6.82 12.99 -16.24
C SER A 131 -5.30 13.03 -16.05
N GLY A 132 -4.64 11.89 -15.90
CA GLY A 132 -3.22 11.82 -15.59
C GLY A 132 -2.87 12.27 -14.16
N THR A 133 -3.86 12.62 -13.33
CA THR A 133 -3.63 13.21 -12.01
C THR A 133 -4.43 12.46 -10.94
N PRO A 134 -3.78 11.87 -9.93
CA PRO A 134 -4.46 11.27 -8.79
C PRO A 134 -5.05 12.34 -7.86
N GLN A 135 -5.98 11.95 -7.00
CA GLN A 135 -6.60 12.81 -6.00
C GLN A 135 -6.46 12.18 -4.60
N PRO A 136 -5.30 12.32 -3.95
CA PRO A 136 -5.03 11.70 -2.65
C PRO A 136 -5.99 12.18 -1.54
N GLU A 137 -6.52 13.41 -1.66
CA GLU A 137 -7.50 13.99 -0.72
C GLU A 137 -8.92 13.39 -0.82
N MET A 138 -9.15 12.51 -1.81
CA MET A 138 -10.47 11.90 -1.98
C MET A 138 -10.80 10.98 -0.80
N SER A 139 -12.00 11.13 -0.22
CA SER A 139 -12.46 10.23 0.83
C SER A 139 -12.74 8.82 0.30
N THR A 140 -12.56 7.80 1.14
CA THR A 140 -12.86 6.40 0.81
C THR A 140 -14.31 6.19 0.40
N MET A 141 -15.25 6.96 0.97
CA MET A 141 -16.65 6.90 0.62
C MET A 141 -16.92 7.46 -0.79
N SER A 142 -16.30 8.58 -1.16
CA SER A 142 -16.39 9.15 -2.51
C SER A 142 -15.79 8.21 -3.54
N ALA A 143 -14.64 7.64 -3.24
CA ALA A 143 -13.98 6.64 -4.08
C ALA A 143 -14.86 5.40 -4.29
N SER A 144 -15.46 4.88 -3.23
CA SER A 144 -16.35 3.72 -3.31
C SER A 144 -17.58 3.99 -4.18
N LYS A 145 -18.21 5.16 -4.04
CA LYS A 145 -19.34 5.55 -4.91
C LYS A 145 -18.91 5.62 -6.37
N ARG A 146 -17.75 6.22 -6.66
CA ARG A 146 -17.22 6.36 -8.02
C ARG A 146 -17.02 4.99 -8.66
N VAL A 147 -16.33 4.08 -8.00
CA VAL A 147 -16.06 2.73 -8.50
C VAL A 147 -17.36 1.93 -8.69
N MET A 148 -18.30 2.02 -7.76
CA MET A 148 -19.60 1.34 -7.88
C MET A 148 -20.43 1.84 -9.06
N VAL A 149 -20.43 3.14 -9.34
CA VAL A 149 -21.12 3.72 -10.51
C VAL A 149 -20.47 3.22 -11.80
N GLN A 150 -19.15 3.21 -11.85
CA GLN A 150 -18.43 2.71 -13.02
C GLN A 150 -18.72 1.23 -13.29
N GLN A 151 -18.71 0.38 -12.27
CA GLN A 151 -19.01 -1.04 -12.41
C GLN A 151 -20.41 -1.29 -12.94
N LYS A 152 -21.42 -0.47 -12.58
CA LYS A 152 -22.77 -0.56 -13.14
C LYS A 152 -22.85 -0.23 -14.63
N ASN A 153 -21.96 0.62 -15.12
CA ASN A 153 -21.95 0.99 -16.54
C ASN A 153 -21.26 -0.06 -17.43
N TRP A 154 -20.67 -1.09 -16.84
CA TRP A 154 -19.99 -2.18 -17.55
C TRP A 154 -20.83 -3.46 -17.63
N LEU A 155 -21.97 -3.49 -16.92
CA LEU A 155 -22.98 -4.57 -16.94
C LEU A 155 -24.17 -4.19 -17.80
#